data_48d1c7b8c45bcfebd4fe4a76a6dd68fa
#
_entry.id   48d1c7b8c45bcfebd4fe4a76a6dd68fa
#
_cell.length_a   1.000
_cell.length_b   1.000
_cell.length_c   1.000
_cell.angle_alpha   90.00
_cell.angle_beta   90.00
_cell.angle_gamma   90.00
#
_symmetry.space_group_name_H-M   'P 1'
#
loop_
_entity.id
_entity.type
_entity.pdbx_description
1 polymer ?
#
loop_
_entity_poly.entity_id
_entity_poly.type
_entity_poly.pdbx_seq_one_letter_code
_entity_poly.pdbx_strand_id
1 'polypeptide(L)'
;MKKILALSFIALMACNRPEPNYEGVLMTEYGRNGINSFKIVTGAQGILGPGSELYQVPMWEQAGDPAVVEITAKDAGVFTVDPSYTYTPIRGKGAEIVFNYKNYNIKDPETFFDNVETNVLNKRVTDAYREEARNYTTDSLMNNLGKFELSVQRRLKEEFQNKFFDLTTLTSGLKPPASMLEAVEARNKAIQEANRVKNELETSRMLLEKAKIDAETNRRQSAGLTKEILMQQYIEMLRNTSNKVIITDGKTPVILGNY
;
A
#
# COMPACT_ATOMS: atom_id res chain seq x y z
N MET A 1 -26.34 39.33 -52.72
CA MET A 1 -25.98 37.98 -52.30
C MET A 1 -24.65 37.89 -51.53
N LYS A 2 -23.52 38.51 -51.99
CA LYS A 2 -22.22 38.45 -51.27
C LYS A 2 -22.26 39.03 -49.84
N LYS A 3 -23.04 40.09 -49.56
CA LYS A 3 -23.15 40.71 -48.21
C LYS A 3 -23.97 39.83 -47.23
N ILE A 4 -24.94 39.05 -47.69
CA ILE A 4 -25.73 38.13 -46.87
C ILE A 4 -24.90 36.91 -46.50
N LEU A 5 -24.03 36.44 -47.41
CA LEU A 5 -23.14 35.33 -47.15
C LEU A 5 -22.08 35.67 -46.08
N ALA A 6 -21.56 36.90 -46.08
CA ALA A 6 -20.62 37.38 -45.07
C ALA A 6 -21.26 37.50 -43.67
N LEU A 7 -22.53 37.91 -43.59
CA LEU A 7 -23.25 38.01 -42.32
C LEU A 7 -23.56 36.61 -41.76
N SER A 8 -23.88 35.64 -42.63
CA SER A 8 -24.09 34.23 -42.24
C SER A 8 -22.81 33.58 -41.71
N PHE A 9 -21.65 33.92 -42.26
CA PHE A 9 -20.36 33.39 -41.81
C PHE A 9 -19.92 33.94 -40.42
N ILE A 10 -20.24 35.21 -40.13
CA ILE A 10 -19.98 35.83 -38.83
C ILE A 10 -20.89 35.24 -37.76
N ALA A 11 -22.14 34.86 -38.06
CA ALA A 11 -23.04 34.23 -37.11
C ALA A 11 -22.62 32.80 -36.74
N LEU A 12 -21.91 32.08 -37.62
CA LEU A 12 -21.40 30.74 -37.35
C LEU A 12 -20.14 30.73 -36.40
N MET A 13 -19.41 31.85 -36.33
CA MET A 13 -18.22 31.97 -35.45
C MET A 13 -18.57 32.40 -34.03
N ALA A 14 -19.80 32.73 -33.71
CA ALA A 14 -20.21 33.28 -32.41
C ALA A 14 -20.86 32.26 -31.48
N CYS A 15 -20.78 30.98 -31.78
CA CYS A 15 -21.31 29.94 -30.90
C CYS A 15 -20.32 29.53 -29.82
N ASN A 16 -20.47 30.11 -28.65
CA ASN A 16 -19.73 29.68 -27.44
C ASN A 16 -20.43 28.44 -26.87
N ARG A 17 -19.78 27.27 -26.93
CA ARG A 17 -20.26 26.03 -26.32
C ARG A 17 -19.19 25.45 -25.41
N PRO A 18 -19.58 24.80 -24.30
CA PRO A 18 -18.63 24.03 -23.52
C PRO A 18 -18.03 22.91 -24.35
N GLU A 19 -16.75 22.65 -24.15
CA GLU A 19 -16.05 21.52 -24.78
C GLU A 19 -16.47 20.19 -24.14
N PRO A 20 -16.27 19.07 -24.84
CA PRO A 20 -16.50 17.75 -24.24
C PRO A 20 -15.68 17.58 -22.95
N ASN A 21 -16.31 16.99 -21.92
CA ASN A 21 -15.75 16.80 -20.59
C ASN A 21 -15.44 18.09 -19.80
N TYR A 22 -15.99 19.23 -20.25
CA TYR A 22 -16.03 20.46 -19.46
C TYR A 22 -17.46 20.75 -18.97
N GLU A 23 -17.57 21.38 -17.83
CA GLU A 23 -18.80 21.99 -17.35
C GLU A 23 -18.77 23.50 -17.65
N GLY A 24 -19.66 23.96 -18.52
CA GLY A 24 -19.77 25.35 -18.86
C GLY A 24 -20.43 26.14 -17.74
N VAL A 25 -19.88 27.27 -17.37
CA VAL A 25 -20.44 28.19 -16.37
C VAL A 25 -20.57 29.58 -16.98
N LEU A 26 -21.77 30.04 -17.16
CA LEU A 26 -22.07 31.36 -17.64
C LEU A 26 -22.15 32.35 -16.47
N MET A 27 -21.23 33.28 -16.41
CA MET A 27 -21.31 34.44 -15.55
C MET A 27 -22.12 35.54 -16.26
N THR A 28 -23.04 36.18 -15.55
CA THR A 28 -23.83 37.32 -16.04
C THR A 28 -23.64 38.52 -15.12
N GLU A 29 -23.93 39.71 -15.66
CA GLU A 29 -23.92 40.97 -14.87
C GLU A 29 -22.61 41.23 -14.09
N TYR A 30 -21.45 40.86 -14.69
CA TYR A 30 -20.13 40.98 -14.05
C TYR A 30 -20.03 40.27 -12.69
N GLY A 31 -20.89 39.27 -12.41
CA GLY A 31 -20.92 38.58 -11.13
C GLY A 31 -21.51 39.42 -9.96
N ARG A 32 -22.23 40.49 -10.25
CA ARG A 32 -22.71 41.47 -9.24
C ARG A 32 -23.61 40.85 -8.19
N ASN A 33 -24.40 39.84 -8.54
CA ASN A 33 -25.33 39.16 -7.59
C ASN A 33 -24.68 37.93 -6.92
N GLY A 34 -23.36 37.91 -6.78
CA GLY A 34 -22.62 36.82 -6.18
C GLY A 34 -22.81 35.50 -6.94
N ILE A 35 -22.95 34.41 -6.22
CA ILE A 35 -23.12 33.07 -6.84
C ILE A 35 -24.34 32.98 -7.78
N ASN A 36 -25.39 33.77 -7.57
CA ASN A 36 -26.59 33.76 -8.41
C ASN A 36 -26.34 34.27 -9.84
N SER A 37 -25.22 34.98 -10.06
CA SER A 37 -24.77 35.41 -11.39
C SER A 37 -24.09 34.28 -12.19
N PHE A 38 -23.82 33.14 -11.58
CA PHE A 38 -23.13 32.01 -12.19
C PHE A 38 -24.12 30.87 -12.42
N LYS A 39 -24.27 30.44 -13.67
CA LYS A 39 -25.21 29.38 -14.04
C LYS A 39 -24.52 28.32 -14.87
N ILE A 40 -24.78 27.06 -14.54
CA ILE A 40 -24.28 25.93 -15.34
C ILE A 40 -25.02 25.88 -16.66
N VAL A 41 -24.29 25.77 -17.74
CA VAL A 41 -24.82 25.68 -19.11
C VAL A 41 -24.24 24.49 -19.83
N THR A 42 -25.08 23.70 -20.46
CA THR A 42 -24.68 22.47 -21.19
C THR A 42 -24.74 22.65 -22.72
N GLY A 43 -25.41 23.66 -23.18
CA GLY A 43 -25.61 23.93 -24.61
C GLY A 43 -24.85 25.10 -25.16
N ALA A 44 -24.89 25.25 -26.46
CA ALA A 44 -24.30 26.41 -27.13
C ALA A 44 -24.96 27.70 -26.63
N GLN A 45 -24.14 28.64 -26.22
CA GLN A 45 -24.56 29.99 -25.88
C GLN A 45 -24.41 30.89 -27.12
N GLY A 46 -25.41 31.73 -27.37
CA GLY A 46 -25.34 32.71 -28.43
C GLY A 46 -24.32 33.80 -28.16
N ILE A 47 -24.47 34.93 -28.77
CA ILE A 47 -23.62 36.10 -28.53
C ILE A 47 -23.78 36.53 -27.06
N LEU A 48 -22.70 36.48 -26.31
CA LEU A 48 -22.70 36.90 -24.90
C LEU A 48 -22.82 38.42 -24.84
N GLY A 49 -23.76 38.90 -24.03
CA GLY A 49 -23.95 40.31 -23.78
C GLY A 49 -22.82 40.94 -22.94
N PRO A 50 -22.78 42.28 -22.84
CA PRO A 50 -21.84 42.97 -21.98
C PRO A 50 -21.94 42.44 -20.54
N GLY A 51 -20.77 42.18 -19.93
CA GLY A 51 -20.72 41.63 -18.55
C GLY A 51 -21.04 40.18 -18.39
N SER A 52 -21.17 39.46 -19.52
CA SER A 52 -21.35 37.98 -19.53
C SER A 52 -20.08 37.31 -20.02
N GLU A 53 -19.67 36.25 -19.36
CA GLU A 53 -18.49 35.47 -19.69
C GLU A 53 -18.76 33.98 -19.48
N LEU A 54 -18.29 33.14 -20.41
CA LEU A 54 -18.37 31.71 -20.31
C LEU A 54 -17.04 31.14 -19.79
N TYR A 55 -17.09 30.48 -18.65
CA TYR A 55 -16.00 29.71 -18.11
C TYR A 55 -16.21 28.23 -18.41
N GLN A 56 -15.12 27.49 -18.50
CA GLN A 56 -15.14 26.04 -18.72
C GLN A 56 -14.34 25.36 -17.61
N VAL A 57 -15.02 24.60 -16.79
CA VAL A 57 -14.41 23.84 -15.69
C VAL A 57 -14.13 22.43 -16.18
N PRO A 58 -12.88 21.99 -16.22
CA PRO A 58 -12.53 20.62 -16.58
C PRO A 58 -13.10 19.63 -15.56
N MET A 59 -13.64 18.50 -16.05
CA MET A 59 -14.31 17.48 -15.23
C MET A 59 -13.60 16.11 -15.28
N TRP A 60 -12.31 16.09 -15.58
CA TRP A 60 -11.49 14.88 -15.55
C TRP A 60 -10.67 14.79 -14.26
N GLU A 61 -10.15 13.60 -14.00
CA GLU A 61 -9.32 13.30 -12.85
C GLU A 61 -7.98 14.06 -12.94
N GLN A 62 -7.59 14.63 -11.81
CA GLN A 62 -6.32 15.32 -11.60
C GLN A 62 -5.51 14.59 -10.53
N ALA A 63 -4.18 14.73 -10.57
CA ALA A 63 -3.28 14.17 -9.59
C ALA A 63 -2.53 15.28 -8.86
N GLY A 64 -2.64 15.31 -7.54
CA GLY A 64 -1.90 16.22 -6.68
C GLY A 64 -0.77 15.52 -5.96
N ASP A 65 0.37 16.23 -5.87
CA ASP A 65 1.60 15.75 -5.24
C ASP A 65 2.10 16.79 -4.24
N PRO A 66 1.57 16.79 -3.00
CA PRO A 66 2.03 17.71 -1.96
C PRO A 66 3.48 17.42 -1.58
N ALA A 67 4.20 18.45 -1.14
CA ALA A 67 5.53 18.27 -0.61
C ALA A 67 5.54 17.30 0.59
N VAL A 68 6.66 16.61 0.77
CA VAL A 68 6.91 15.74 1.93
C VAL A 68 6.65 16.48 3.24
N VAL A 69 5.89 15.87 4.13
CA VAL A 69 5.43 16.46 5.38
C VAL A 69 5.92 15.66 6.58
N GLU A 70 6.44 16.36 7.57
CA GLU A 70 6.67 15.76 8.88
C GLU A 70 5.40 15.85 9.74
N ILE A 71 5.01 14.72 10.30
CA ILE A 71 3.89 14.60 11.24
C ILE A 71 4.38 14.10 12.59
N THR A 72 3.74 14.57 13.64
CA THR A 72 4.12 14.22 15.01
C THR A 72 3.01 13.41 15.67
N ALA A 73 3.33 12.23 16.13
CA ALA A 73 2.44 11.38 16.90
C ALA A 73 2.16 11.97 18.30
N LYS A 74 1.18 11.43 18.99
CA LYS A 74 0.75 11.87 20.34
C LYS A 74 1.87 11.85 21.36
N ASP A 75 2.80 10.92 21.26
CA ASP A 75 3.97 10.70 22.13
C ASP A 75 5.26 11.30 21.59
N ALA A 76 5.14 12.32 20.71
CA ALA A 76 6.21 13.08 20.10
C ALA A 76 7.09 12.30 19.09
N GLY A 77 6.72 11.09 18.67
CA GLY A 77 7.36 10.40 17.55
C GLY A 77 7.14 11.15 16.24
N VAL A 78 8.21 11.40 15.48
CA VAL A 78 8.16 12.14 14.21
C VAL A 78 8.21 11.14 13.05
N PHE A 79 7.24 11.21 12.18
CA PHE A 79 7.16 10.42 10.94
C PHE A 79 7.22 11.34 9.74
N THR A 80 7.69 10.82 8.64
CA THR A 80 7.69 11.50 7.35
C THR A 80 6.60 10.91 6.47
N VAL A 81 5.77 11.75 5.88
CA VAL A 81 4.71 11.37 4.95
C VAL A 81 5.00 11.99 3.59
N ASP A 82 4.91 11.20 2.55
CA ASP A 82 5.06 11.57 1.15
C ASP A 82 3.73 11.28 0.44
N PRO A 83 2.71 12.14 0.63
CA PRO A 83 1.37 11.84 0.19
C PRO A 83 1.20 12.15 -1.30
N SER A 84 0.46 11.29 -1.99
CA SER A 84 -0.06 11.57 -3.32
C SER A 84 -1.54 11.26 -3.37
N TYR A 85 -2.29 12.02 -4.17
CA TYR A 85 -3.73 11.85 -4.26
C TYR A 85 -4.24 12.13 -5.68
N THR A 86 -5.41 11.55 -6.00
CA THR A 86 -6.16 11.91 -7.19
C THR A 86 -7.55 12.42 -6.80
N TYR A 87 -8.06 13.35 -7.58
CA TYR A 87 -9.36 13.96 -7.32
C TYR A 87 -10.05 14.37 -8.61
N THR A 88 -11.36 14.58 -8.54
CA THR A 88 -12.18 15.09 -9.66
C THR A 88 -13.03 16.26 -9.18
N PRO A 89 -13.26 17.29 -10.00
CA PRO A 89 -14.28 18.29 -9.73
C PRO A 89 -15.68 17.63 -9.67
N ILE A 90 -16.50 18.03 -8.72
CA ILE A 90 -17.85 17.48 -8.56
C ILE A 90 -18.74 18.06 -9.66
N ARG A 91 -19.30 17.19 -10.49
CA ARG A 91 -20.28 17.59 -11.54
C ARG A 91 -21.48 18.29 -10.92
N GLY A 92 -21.93 19.36 -11.56
CA GLY A 92 -23.01 20.19 -11.04
C GLY A 92 -22.54 21.25 -10.03
N LYS A 93 -21.23 21.33 -9.76
CA LYS A 93 -20.61 22.32 -8.86
C LYS A 93 -19.69 23.31 -9.56
N GLY A 94 -19.71 23.35 -10.89
CA GLY A 94 -18.87 24.25 -11.67
C GLY A 94 -19.13 25.73 -11.34
N ALA A 95 -20.36 26.12 -11.08
CA ALA A 95 -20.69 27.51 -10.70
C ALA A 95 -20.01 27.92 -9.39
N GLU A 96 -20.02 27.05 -8.39
CA GLU A 96 -19.37 27.26 -7.10
C GLU A 96 -17.84 27.25 -7.23
N ILE A 97 -17.30 26.36 -8.08
CA ILE A 97 -15.86 26.33 -8.38
C ILE A 97 -15.42 27.64 -9.03
N VAL A 98 -16.11 28.11 -10.07
CA VAL A 98 -15.77 29.37 -10.73
C VAL A 98 -15.91 30.53 -9.76
N PHE A 99 -16.99 30.60 -8.98
CA PHE A 99 -17.21 31.68 -8.04
C PHE A 99 -16.09 31.77 -6.98
N ASN A 100 -15.64 30.65 -6.45
CA ASN A 100 -14.63 30.64 -5.38
C ASN A 100 -13.19 30.73 -5.88
N TYR A 101 -12.91 30.22 -7.09
CA TYR A 101 -11.53 30.00 -7.55
C TYR A 101 -11.18 30.70 -8.88
N LYS A 102 -12.04 31.54 -9.44
CA LYS A 102 -11.77 32.21 -10.73
C LYS A 102 -10.47 33.02 -10.75
N ASN A 103 -10.01 33.46 -9.60
CA ASN A 103 -8.75 34.20 -9.43
C ASN A 103 -7.50 33.33 -9.67
N TYR A 104 -7.63 32.02 -9.74
CA TYR A 104 -6.57 31.06 -10.04
C TYR A 104 -6.42 30.74 -11.54
N ASN A 105 -6.80 31.68 -12.40
CA ASN A 105 -6.66 31.57 -13.84
C ASN A 105 -7.46 30.42 -14.47
N ILE A 106 -8.74 30.34 -14.15
CA ILE A 106 -9.65 29.27 -14.62
C ILE A 106 -9.76 29.11 -16.14
N LYS A 107 -9.23 30.08 -16.91
CA LYS A 107 -9.20 30.01 -18.39
C LYS A 107 -8.11 29.10 -18.93
N ASP A 108 -7.10 28.82 -18.12
CA ASP A 108 -6.04 27.87 -18.39
C ASP A 108 -6.16 26.69 -17.41
N PRO A 109 -6.62 25.53 -17.86
CA PRO A 109 -6.91 24.39 -16.98
C PRO A 109 -5.71 23.90 -16.18
N GLU A 110 -4.52 23.85 -16.79
CA GLU A 110 -3.30 23.39 -16.10
C GLU A 110 -2.94 24.34 -14.97
N THR A 111 -2.75 25.61 -15.27
CA THR A 111 -2.46 26.65 -14.27
C THR A 111 -3.55 26.76 -13.22
N PHE A 112 -4.81 26.52 -13.58
CA PHE A 112 -5.92 26.55 -12.62
C PHE A 112 -5.79 25.45 -11.58
N PHE A 113 -5.60 24.20 -12.02
CA PHE A 113 -5.48 23.08 -11.09
C PHE A 113 -4.22 23.18 -10.24
N ASP A 114 -3.07 23.50 -10.82
CA ASP A 114 -1.83 23.73 -10.08
C ASP A 114 -2.01 24.76 -8.93
N ASN A 115 -2.71 25.85 -9.21
CA ASN A 115 -2.98 26.87 -8.22
C ASN A 115 -3.97 26.40 -7.14
N VAL A 116 -5.02 25.67 -7.50
CA VAL A 116 -5.98 25.10 -6.54
C VAL A 116 -5.31 24.06 -5.68
N GLU A 117 -4.51 23.18 -6.27
CA GLU A 117 -3.74 22.17 -5.53
C GLU A 117 -2.79 22.83 -4.53
N THR A 118 -1.91 23.73 -5.00
CA THR A 118 -0.89 24.35 -4.16
C THR A 118 -1.50 25.20 -3.05
N ASN A 119 -2.53 25.99 -3.35
CA ASN A 119 -3.05 26.97 -2.41
C ASN A 119 -4.19 26.44 -1.53
N VAL A 120 -4.89 25.37 -1.95
CA VAL A 120 -6.08 24.88 -1.27
C VAL A 120 -5.92 23.42 -0.87
N LEU A 121 -5.77 22.49 -1.83
CA LEU A 121 -5.88 21.06 -1.55
C LEU A 121 -4.67 20.51 -0.80
N ASN A 122 -3.44 20.84 -1.22
CA ASN A 122 -2.21 20.37 -0.59
C ASN A 122 -2.11 20.78 0.88
N LYS A 123 -2.61 21.97 1.22
CA LYS A 123 -2.68 22.43 2.61
C LYS A 123 -3.64 21.56 3.43
N ARG A 124 -4.79 21.20 2.87
CA ARG A 124 -5.76 20.34 3.54
C ARG A 124 -5.21 18.93 3.76
N VAL A 125 -4.50 18.39 2.76
CA VAL A 125 -3.83 17.10 2.90
C VAL A 125 -2.82 17.15 4.05
N THR A 126 -1.95 18.15 4.07
CA THR A 126 -0.95 18.33 5.13
C THR A 126 -1.60 18.46 6.52
N ASP A 127 -2.65 19.29 6.64
CA ASP A 127 -3.34 19.52 7.89
C ASP A 127 -4.04 18.24 8.38
N ALA A 128 -4.71 17.51 7.50
CA ALA A 128 -5.39 16.26 7.85
C ALA A 128 -4.42 15.21 8.40
N TYR A 129 -3.26 15.02 7.76
CA TYR A 129 -2.22 14.12 8.26
C TYR A 129 -1.70 14.53 9.63
N ARG A 130 -1.42 15.83 9.84
CA ARG A 130 -0.93 16.36 11.12
C ARG A 130 -1.96 16.22 12.24
N GLU A 131 -3.20 16.48 11.95
CA GLU A 131 -4.27 16.42 12.97
C GLU A 131 -4.61 14.98 13.34
N GLU A 132 -4.69 14.07 12.34
CA GLU A 132 -4.93 12.66 12.62
C GLU A 132 -3.77 12.01 13.36
N ALA A 133 -2.52 12.35 13.03
CA ALA A 133 -1.35 11.78 13.70
C ALA A 133 -1.36 12.03 15.21
N ARG A 134 -1.88 13.15 15.68
CA ARG A 134 -1.99 13.49 17.11
C ARG A 134 -2.93 12.57 17.89
N ASN A 135 -3.78 11.81 17.21
CA ASN A 135 -4.69 10.84 17.84
C ASN A 135 -4.03 9.48 18.07
N TYR A 136 -2.86 9.23 17.47
CA TYR A 136 -2.16 7.95 17.51
C TYR A 136 -0.82 8.08 18.24
N THR A 137 -0.48 7.07 19.04
CA THR A 137 0.90 6.92 19.54
C THR A 137 1.79 6.35 18.44
N THR A 138 3.10 6.50 18.59
CA THR A 138 4.10 5.97 17.67
C THR A 138 3.91 4.48 17.38
N ASP A 139 3.75 3.67 18.42
CA ASP A 139 3.48 2.23 18.29
C ASP A 139 2.16 1.95 17.58
N SER A 140 1.13 2.77 17.85
CA SER A 140 -0.18 2.61 17.21
C SER A 140 -0.12 2.95 15.72
N LEU A 141 0.62 3.97 15.31
CA LEU A 141 0.86 4.30 13.90
C LEU A 141 1.55 3.16 13.16
N MET A 142 2.58 2.57 13.78
CA MET A 142 3.32 1.44 13.20
C MET A 142 2.46 0.18 13.02
N ASN A 143 1.66 -0.14 14.03
CA ASN A 143 0.89 -1.39 14.06
C ASN A 143 -0.49 -1.28 13.39
N ASN A 144 -1.02 -0.08 13.21
CA ASN A 144 -2.36 0.17 12.66
C ASN A 144 -2.35 1.18 11.51
N LEU A 145 -1.33 1.14 10.67
CA LEU A 145 -1.17 2.06 9.54
C LEU A 145 -2.45 2.17 8.68
N GLY A 146 -3.05 1.04 8.32
CA GLY A 146 -4.28 1.04 7.51
C GLY A 146 -5.47 1.75 8.18
N LYS A 147 -5.59 1.72 9.52
CA LYS A 147 -6.64 2.45 10.23
C LYS A 147 -6.37 3.96 10.22
N PHE A 148 -5.12 4.34 10.37
CA PHE A 148 -4.70 5.73 10.29
C PHE A 148 -4.99 6.29 8.88
N GLU A 149 -4.55 5.59 7.83
CA GLU A 149 -4.80 5.99 6.44
C GLU A 149 -6.30 6.13 6.14
N LEU A 150 -7.12 5.18 6.58
CA LEU A 150 -8.57 5.26 6.42
C LEU A 150 -9.18 6.47 7.16
N SER A 151 -8.66 6.82 8.33
CA SER A 151 -9.12 8.00 9.09
C SER A 151 -8.78 9.29 8.34
N VAL A 152 -7.55 9.40 7.85
CA VAL A 152 -7.10 10.54 7.04
C VAL A 152 -7.92 10.64 5.75
N GLN A 153 -8.11 9.52 5.05
CA GLN A 153 -8.89 9.49 3.80
C GLN A 153 -10.34 9.94 4.01
N ARG A 154 -10.99 9.46 5.08
CA ARG A 154 -12.37 9.86 5.41
C ARG A 154 -12.47 11.36 5.63
N ARG A 155 -11.58 11.89 6.44
CA ARG A 155 -11.52 13.33 6.74
C ARG A 155 -11.27 14.15 5.49
N LEU A 156 -10.28 13.77 4.69
CA LEU A 156 -9.96 14.47 3.44
C LEU A 156 -11.11 14.41 2.44
N LYS A 157 -11.83 13.31 2.37
CA LYS A 157 -12.99 13.19 1.49
C LYS A 157 -14.06 14.24 1.84
N GLU A 158 -14.35 14.43 3.11
CA GLU A 158 -15.29 15.47 3.58
C GLU A 158 -14.77 16.87 3.29
N GLU A 159 -13.49 17.12 3.56
CA GLU A 159 -12.88 18.43 3.31
C GLU A 159 -12.81 18.80 1.83
N PHE A 160 -12.53 17.82 0.95
CA PHE A 160 -12.51 18.03 -0.49
C PHE A 160 -13.92 18.29 -1.03
N GLN A 161 -14.93 17.56 -0.54
CA GLN A 161 -16.32 17.80 -0.91
C GLN A 161 -16.78 19.20 -0.54
N ASN A 162 -16.37 19.71 0.63
CA ASN A 162 -16.62 21.09 1.04
C ASN A 162 -15.92 22.13 0.15
N LYS A 163 -14.95 21.70 -0.67
CA LYS A 163 -14.24 22.52 -1.66
C LYS A 163 -14.69 22.26 -3.09
N PHE A 164 -15.74 21.45 -3.28
CA PHE A 164 -16.34 21.08 -4.55
C PHE A 164 -15.50 20.09 -5.39
N PHE A 165 -14.64 19.33 -4.71
CA PHE A 165 -13.84 18.26 -5.31
C PHE A 165 -14.17 16.93 -4.65
N ASP A 166 -14.05 15.83 -5.39
CA ASP A 166 -14.18 14.48 -4.84
C ASP A 166 -12.82 13.79 -4.85
N LEU A 167 -12.38 13.32 -3.69
CA LEU A 167 -11.13 12.59 -3.52
C LEU A 167 -11.31 11.15 -4.01
N THR A 168 -10.58 10.76 -5.05
CA THR A 168 -10.66 9.42 -5.64
C THR A 168 -9.70 8.45 -4.95
N THR A 169 -8.42 8.79 -4.90
CA THR A 169 -7.38 7.97 -4.26
C THR A 169 -6.52 8.81 -3.34
N LEU A 170 -5.94 8.16 -2.33
CA LEU A 170 -4.96 8.74 -1.43
C LEU A 170 -3.91 7.69 -1.10
N THR A 171 -2.64 8.05 -1.26
CA THR A 171 -1.49 7.24 -0.85
C THR A 171 -0.69 8.02 0.17
N SER A 172 -0.32 7.40 1.28
CA SER A 172 0.33 8.13 2.38
C SER A 172 1.85 8.17 2.30
N GLY A 173 2.48 7.14 1.73
CA GLY A 173 3.95 7.04 1.70
C GLY A 173 4.60 7.21 3.08
N LEU A 174 3.93 6.77 4.17
CA LEU A 174 4.41 6.97 5.54
C LEU A 174 5.72 6.23 5.79
N LYS A 175 6.72 6.97 6.27
CA LYS A 175 8.03 6.45 6.64
C LYS A 175 8.30 6.72 8.12
N PRO A 176 8.59 5.68 8.92
CA PRO A 176 8.97 5.86 10.31
C PRO A 176 10.37 6.49 10.43
N PRO A 177 10.70 7.11 11.59
CA PRO A 177 12.02 7.64 11.84
C PRO A 177 13.10 6.53 11.82
N ALA A 178 14.30 6.86 11.36
CA ALA A 178 15.41 5.91 11.21
C ALA A 178 15.75 5.20 12.53
N SER A 179 15.77 5.93 13.65
CA SER A 179 16.02 5.38 14.98
C SER A 179 15.01 4.30 15.39
N MET A 180 13.78 4.40 14.91
CA MET A 180 12.74 3.43 15.19
C MET A 180 12.85 2.20 14.30
N LEU A 181 13.24 2.38 13.02
CA LEU A 181 13.56 1.25 12.14
C LEU A 181 14.67 0.38 12.74
N GLU A 182 15.74 1.00 13.23
CA GLU A 182 16.83 0.31 13.90
C GLU A 182 16.35 -0.47 15.14
N ALA A 183 15.49 0.14 15.96
CA ALA A 183 14.92 -0.51 17.14
C ALA A 183 14.01 -1.71 16.77
N VAL A 184 13.19 -1.57 15.72
CA VAL A 184 12.34 -2.65 15.21
C VAL A 184 13.18 -3.77 14.60
N GLU A 185 14.22 -3.43 13.84
CA GLU A 185 15.15 -4.43 13.30
C GLU A 185 15.90 -5.18 14.41
N ALA A 186 16.40 -4.47 15.42
CA ALA A 186 17.05 -5.08 16.57
C ALA A 186 16.11 -6.03 17.32
N ARG A 187 14.87 -5.60 17.55
CA ARG A 187 13.83 -6.44 18.16
C ARG A 187 13.52 -7.68 17.32
N ASN A 188 13.36 -7.51 16.01
CA ASN A 188 13.08 -8.63 15.09
C ASN A 188 14.24 -9.64 15.07
N LYS A 189 15.49 -9.16 15.04
CA LYS A 189 16.70 -10.00 15.16
C LYS A 189 16.70 -10.75 16.47
N ALA A 190 16.39 -10.10 17.59
CA ALA A 190 16.33 -10.75 18.91
C ALA A 190 15.23 -11.83 18.97
N ILE A 191 14.05 -11.58 18.39
CA ILE A 191 12.97 -12.56 18.30
C ILE A 191 13.37 -13.76 17.43
N GLN A 192 13.97 -13.51 16.26
CA GLN A 192 14.45 -14.58 15.38
C GLN A 192 15.52 -15.44 16.07
N GLU A 193 16.46 -14.82 16.79
CA GLU A 193 17.47 -15.53 17.54
C GLU A 193 16.88 -16.36 18.68
N ALA A 194 15.92 -15.80 19.43
CA ALA A 194 15.21 -16.55 20.47
C ALA A 194 14.46 -17.75 19.89
N ASN A 195 13.80 -17.60 18.73
CA ASN A 195 13.14 -18.70 18.05
C ASN A 195 14.13 -19.74 17.54
N ARG A 196 15.29 -19.33 17.01
CA ARG A 196 16.35 -20.24 16.58
C ARG A 196 16.86 -21.07 17.75
N VAL A 197 17.20 -20.44 18.87
CA VAL A 197 17.66 -21.12 20.10
C VAL A 197 16.59 -22.09 20.62
N LYS A 198 15.32 -21.68 20.62
CA LYS A 198 14.21 -22.54 21.02
C LYS A 198 14.10 -23.79 20.14
N ASN A 199 14.19 -23.64 18.83
CA ASN A 199 14.12 -24.74 17.87
C ASN A 199 15.33 -25.68 18.00
N GLU A 200 16.53 -25.14 18.21
CA GLU A 200 17.75 -25.91 18.48
C GLU A 200 17.65 -26.73 19.77
N LEU A 201 17.10 -26.11 20.84
CA LEU A 201 16.85 -26.80 22.10
C LEU A 201 15.85 -27.95 21.94
N GLU A 202 14.77 -27.72 21.20
CA GLU A 202 13.75 -28.73 20.94
C GLU A 202 14.30 -29.90 20.09
N THR A 203 15.09 -29.58 19.07
CA THR A 203 15.80 -30.57 18.25
C THR A 203 16.77 -31.37 19.09
N SER A 204 17.54 -30.74 19.95
CA SER A 204 18.49 -31.40 20.87
C SER A 204 17.76 -32.32 21.86
N ARG A 205 16.61 -31.90 22.39
CA ARG A 205 15.77 -32.74 23.25
C ARG A 205 15.26 -33.98 22.52
N MET A 206 14.75 -33.82 21.29
CA MET A 206 14.31 -34.94 20.45
C MET A 206 15.43 -35.94 20.14
N LEU A 207 16.65 -35.41 19.82
CA LEU A 207 17.82 -36.26 19.58
C LEU A 207 18.24 -37.05 20.84
N LEU A 208 18.19 -36.40 22.01
CA LEU A 208 18.51 -37.04 23.29
C LEU A 208 17.47 -38.13 23.64
N GLU A 209 16.20 -37.86 23.38
CA GLU A 209 15.13 -38.84 23.60
C GLU A 209 15.23 -40.03 22.64
N LYS A 210 15.51 -39.75 21.36
CA LYS A 210 15.84 -40.78 20.37
C LYS A 210 17.02 -41.66 20.80
N ALA A 211 18.12 -41.04 21.23
CA ALA A 211 19.30 -41.78 21.72
C ALA A 211 18.99 -42.64 22.94
N LYS A 212 18.11 -42.20 23.86
CA LYS A 212 17.64 -43.01 24.99
C LYS A 212 16.83 -44.21 24.52
N ILE A 213 15.89 -43.98 23.58
CA ILE A 213 15.07 -45.07 23.01
C ILE A 213 15.94 -46.10 22.30
N ASP A 214 16.89 -45.64 21.47
CA ASP A 214 17.83 -46.52 20.76
C ASP A 214 18.70 -47.30 21.74
N ALA A 215 19.22 -46.68 22.80
CA ALA A 215 19.99 -47.35 23.84
C ALA A 215 19.15 -48.41 24.60
N GLU A 216 17.92 -48.07 24.94
CA GLU A 216 17.01 -49.03 25.59
C GLU A 216 16.61 -50.18 24.64
N THR A 217 16.37 -49.91 23.39
CA THR A 217 16.11 -50.90 22.33
C THR A 217 17.29 -51.86 22.18
N ASN A 218 18.52 -51.32 22.07
CA ASN A 218 19.76 -52.13 22.00
C ASN A 218 19.96 -52.98 23.27
N ARG A 219 19.65 -52.40 24.45
CA ARG A 219 19.74 -53.14 25.72
C ARG A 219 18.72 -54.29 25.76
N ARG A 220 17.48 -54.08 25.31
CA ARG A 220 16.45 -55.14 25.25
C ARG A 220 16.83 -56.21 24.22
N GLN A 221 17.35 -55.83 23.04
CA GLN A 221 17.84 -56.79 22.07
C GLN A 221 19.04 -57.63 22.61
N SER A 222 20.01 -56.95 23.25
CA SER A 222 21.14 -57.65 23.88
C SER A 222 20.74 -58.59 25.00
N ALA A 223 19.75 -58.19 25.80
CA ALA A 223 19.20 -59.07 26.88
C ALA A 223 18.41 -60.26 26.33
N GLY A 224 17.83 -60.14 25.12
CA GLY A 224 17.14 -61.21 24.42
C GLY A 224 18.08 -62.15 23.63
N LEU A 225 19.32 -61.77 23.42
CA LEU A 225 20.30 -62.57 22.68
C LEU A 225 21.02 -63.50 23.66
N THR A 226 20.39 -64.68 23.91
CA THR A 226 21.07 -65.75 24.62
C THR A 226 22.22 -66.32 23.79
N LYS A 227 23.20 -66.95 24.46
CA LYS A 227 24.37 -67.56 23.79
C LYS A 227 23.92 -68.57 22.71
N GLU A 228 22.82 -69.21 22.93
CA GLU A 228 22.22 -70.17 22.00
C GLU A 228 21.70 -69.48 20.73
N ILE A 229 21.03 -68.34 20.86
CA ILE A 229 20.50 -67.57 19.71
C ILE A 229 21.66 -67.00 18.89
N LEU A 230 22.68 -66.46 19.51
CA LEU A 230 23.89 -65.98 18.81
C LEU A 230 24.59 -67.13 18.06
N MET A 231 24.67 -68.30 18.67
CA MET A 231 25.25 -69.48 18.02
C MET A 231 24.40 -69.98 16.85
N GLN A 232 23.07 -69.91 16.96
CA GLN A 232 22.15 -70.24 15.90
C GLN A 232 22.26 -69.30 14.68
N GLN A 233 22.32 -67.97 14.94
CA GLN A 233 22.54 -66.93 13.91
C GLN A 233 23.92 -67.10 13.25
N TYR A 234 24.94 -67.42 14.02
CA TYR A 234 26.27 -67.68 13.52
C TYR A 234 26.30 -68.90 12.60
N ILE A 235 25.62 -69.99 12.97
CA ILE A 235 25.49 -71.22 12.18
C ILE A 235 24.70 -70.93 10.88
N GLU A 236 23.66 -70.06 10.94
CA GLU A 236 22.83 -69.72 9.80
C GLU A 236 23.62 -68.80 8.81
N MET A 237 24.39 -67.89 9.32
CA MET A 237 25.32 -67.09 8.49
C MET A 237 26.38 -67.97 7.81
N LEU A 238 26.95 -68.93 8.53
CA LEU A 238 27.91 -69.89 7.95
C LEU A 238 27.27 -70.79 6.89
N ARG A 239 26.01 -71.14 7.07
CA ARG A 239 25.23 -71.97 6.12
C ARG A 239 24.94 -71.24 4.80
N ASN A 240 24.75 -69.93 4.88
CA ASN A 240 24.45 -69.08 3.72
C ASN A 240 25.71 -68.44 3.06
N THR A 241 26.88 -68.70 3.61
CA THR A 241 28.14 -68.17 3.06
C THR A 241 28.72 -69.14 2.02
N SER A 242 29.12 -68.64 0.86
CA SER A 242 29.74 -69.40 -0.20
C SER A 242 31.14 -69.92 0.15
N ASN A 243 31.71 -69.49 1.25
CA ASN A 243 33.05 -69.84 1.71
C ASN A 243 33.01 -71.11 2.58
N LYS A 244 33.86 -72.07 2.28
CA LYS A 244 34.02 -73.29 3.14
C LYS A 244 34.72 -72.85 4.45
N VAL A 245 33.99 -72.99 5.58
CA VAL A 245 34.55 -72.79 6.90
C VAL A 245 34.84 -74.18 7.53
N ILE A 246 36.07 -74.42 7.89
CA ILE A 246 36.45 -75.62 8.62
C ILE A 246 36.70 -75.18 10.06
N ILE A 247 35.89 -75.72 11.01
CA ILE A 247 36.06 -75.48 12.43
C ILE A 247 36.97 -76.62 12.97
N THR A 248 38.18 -76.28 13.37
CA THR A 248 39.05 -77.16 14.11
C THR A 248 39.03 -76.76 15.55
N ASP A 249 38.83 -77.72 16.45
CA ASP A 249 38.85 -77.62 17.91
C ASP A 249 37.86 -76.69 18.62
N GLY A 250 36.83 -76.21 17.90
CA GLY A 250 35.80 -75.35 18.48
C GLY A 250 36.25 -74.00 18.99
N LYS A 251 37.46 -73.55 18.76
CA LYS A 251 38.03 -72.30 19.29
C LYS A 251 38.33 -71.19 18.26
N THR A 252 38.63 -71.54 17.02
CA THR A 252 38.96 -70.53 15.99
C THR A 252 38.46 -71.00 14.62
N PRO A 253 37.58 -70.22 13.95
CA PRO A 253 37.18 -70.51 12.57
C PRO A 253 38.30 -70.13 11.60
N VAL A 254 38.66 -71.04 10.71
CA VAL A 254 39.59 -70.77 9.63
C VAL A 254 38.77 -70.65 8.34
N ILE A 255 38.84 -69.48 7.68
CA ILE A 255 38.22 -69.26 6.38
C ILE A 255 39.22 -69.64 5.30
N LEU A 256 38.96 -70.66 4.53
CA LEU A 256 39.74 -70.98 3.34
C LEU A 256 39.08 -70.29 2.14
N GLY A 257 39.75 -69.29 1.61
CA GLY A 257 39.35 -68.63 0.37
C GLY A 257 39.60 -69.62 -0.81
N ASN A 258 38.67 -69.65 -1.77
CA ASN A 258 38.91 -70.32 -3.07
C ASN A 258 39.99 -69.54 -3.86
N TYR A 259 41.06 -70.17 -4.22
CA TYR A 259 41.91 -69.75 -5.32
C TYR A 259 41.28 -70.18 -6.64
#